data_2784aacff7ec38191900f721f55a3783
#
_entry.id   2784aacff7ec38191900f721f55a3783
#
_cell.length_a   1.000
_cell.length_b   1.000
_cell.length_c   1.000
_cell.angle_alpha   90.00
_cell.angle_beta   90.00
_cell.angle_gamma   90.00
#
_symmetry.space_group_name_H-M   'P 1'
#
loop_
_entity.id
_entity.type
_entity.pdbx_description
1 polymer ?
#
loop_
_entity_poly.entity_id
_entity_poly.type
_entity_poly.pdbx_seq_one_letter_code
_entity_poly.pdbx_strand_id
1 'polypeptide(L)'
;MKTHILGDGIAAMMLASRSGELPEHEISIVSPEEAPMSKDHMLGFWNMDGLEMAVESSRASWSKWAIITNTGKSVLHSDKHAYHIMHKANYIQNCRDKATQEGVEFIEEKSMTTTESSQTFDSRPPRASENAMLQHFLGQEVEVDKPVFDSSTAILMDFRVDQSEGMHFIYLLPYSPTQALVESTLFSTTVLDRKYYVNTINDYLADHYGASVHNIIHEEQGVIPMGTLSPHDENIPGLGANAGAIRPASGYTFVFIHQQIQRAIESSKQGKPLRFKRPHKAIDVWMDAVLLTVLRNWPQQGPKLFGRMASSLSGDEFVRFMSGQANWRLRLKVIMAMPKLPFIKGVSKHIFQRSEKVVA
;
A
#
# COMPACT_ATOMS: atom_id res chain seq x y z
N MET A 1 -26.54 14.45 11.42
CA MET A 1 -26.92 13.11 10.89
C MET A 1 -25.99 12.09 11.50
N LYS A 2 -26.52 10.98 12.04
CA LYS A 2 -25.65 9.91 12.59
C LYS A 2 -24.96 9.15 11.48
N THR A 3 -23.65 8.94 11.62
CA THR A 3 -22.80 8.28 10.63
C THR A 3 -21.96 7.20 11.31
N HIS A 4 -22.27 5.95 11.04
CA HIS A 4 -21.56 4.80 11.61
C HIS A 4 -20.50 4.27 10.64
N ILE A 5 -19.29 4.02 11.14
CA ILE A 5 -18.19 3.44 10.37
C ILE A 5 -17.87 2.05 10.95
N LEU A 6 -18.20 1.00 10.21
CA LEU A 6 -17.86 -0.38 10.59
C LEU A 6 -16.39 -0.64 10.39
N GLY A 7 -15.72 -1.12 11.43
CA GLY A 7 -14.27 -1.33 11.48
C GLY A 7 -13.52 -0.14 12.05
N ASP A 8 -12.44 -0.43 12.75
CA ASP A 8 -11.58 0.52 13.47
C ASP A 8 -10.15 0.58 12.90
N GLY A 9 -10.00 0.19 11.64
CA GLY A 9 -8.75 0.24 10.92
C GLY A 9 -8.34 1.65 10.50
N ILE A 10 -7.24 1.73 9.74
CA ILE A 10 -6.58 2.99 9.35
C ILE A 10 -7.52 3.95 8.60
N ALA A 11 -8.43 3.44 7.75
CA ALA A 11 -9.36 4.27 6.99
C ALA A 11 -10.43 4.91 7.89
N ALA A 12 -10.99 4.14 8.82
CA ALA A 12 -11.93 4.61 9.81
C ALA A 12 -11.30 5.67 10.72
N MET A 13 -10.10 5.39 11.24
CA MET A 13 -9.39 6.30 12.14
C MET A 13 -8.94 7.59 11.44
N MET A 14 -8.48 7.50 10.19
CA MET A 14 -8.13 8.68 9.40
C MET A 14 -9.36 9.57 9.13
N LEU A 15 -10.54 8.98 8.88
CA LEU A 15 -11.78 9.76 8.74
C LEU A 15 -12.20 10.36 10.09
N ALA A 16 -12.18 9.57 11.16
CA ALA A 16 -12.56 9.97 12.51
C ALA A 16 -11.73 11.17 13.01
N SER A 17 -10.41 11.17 12.78
CA SER A 17 -9.52 12.27 13.16
C SER A 17 -9.78 13.57 12.38
N ARG A 18 -10.69 13.54 11.43
CA ARG A 18 -11.12 14.68 10.59
C ARG A 18 -12.61 14.97 10.73
N SER A 19 -13.26 14.46 11.79
CA SER A 19 -14.70 14.65 12.03
C SER A 19 -15.09 16.12 12.16
N GLY A 20 -14.24 16.95 12.74
CA GLY A 20 -14.46 18.39 12.81
C GLY A 20 -14.62 19.11 11.45
N GLU A 21 -14.18 18.48 10.36
CA GLU A 21 -14.42 18.97 9.00
C GLU A 21 -15.80 18.58 8.43
N LEU A 22 -16.56 17.77 9.17
CA LEU A 22 -17.88 17.24 8.79
C LEU A 22 -18.94 17.57 9.88
N PRO A 23 -19.18 18.83 10.22
CA PRO A 23 -20.03 19.21 11.36
C PRO A 23 -21.48 18.72 11.25
N GLU A 24 -21.96 18.40 10.04
CA GLU A 24 -23.29 17.83 9.80
C GLU A 24 -23.38 16.33 10.15
N HIS A 25 -22.24 15.68 10.49
CA HIS A 25 -22.13 14.25 10.75
C HIS A 25 -21.67 13.97 12.18
N GLU A 26 -22.51 13.31 12.97
CA GLU A 26 -22.14 12.69 14.25
C GLU A 26 -21.50 11.33 13.94
N ILE A 27 -20.18 11.29 13.93
CA ILE A 27 -19.43 10.11 13.53
C ILE A 27 -19.26 9.19 14.74
N SER A 28 -19.54 7.90 14.55
CA SER A 28 -19.16 6.84 15.49
C SER A 28 -18.39 5.72 14.79
N ILE A 29 -17.36 5.23 15.45
CA ILE A 29 -16.55 4.10 15.01
C ILE A 29 -17.05 2.86 15.70
N VAL A 30 -17.41 1.85 14.90
CA VAL A 30 -17.98 0.58 15.36
C VAL A 30 -16.92 -0.50 15.27
N SER A 31 -16.38 -0.92 16.41
CA SER A 31 -15.42 -2.03 16.45
C SER A 31 -16.16 -3.36 16.28
N PRO A 32 -15.76 -4.23 15.34
CA PRO A 32 -16.38 -5.53 15.15
C PRO A 32 -16.11 -6.46 16.34
N GLU A 33 -17.07 -7.32 16.68
CA GLU A 33 -16.96 -8.25 17.83
C GLU A 33 -15.80 -9.26 17.66
N GLU A 34 -15.53 -9.68 16.43
CA GLU A 34 -14.50 -10.67 16.09
C GLU A 34 -13.41 -10.08 15.19
N ALA A 35 -12.85 -8.93 15.56
CA ALA A 35 -11.69 -8.43 14.83
C ALA A 35 -10.45 -9.25 15.19
N PRO A 36 -9.75 -9.86 14.23
CA PRO A 36 -8.43 -10.40 14.52
C PRO A 36 -7.56 -9.25 15.01
N MET A 37 -6.83 -9.50 16.10
CA MET A 37 -5.92 -8.51 16.68
C MET A 37 -5.08 -7.90 15.55
N SER A 38 -5.19 -6.58 15.35
CA SER A 38 -4.46 -5.88 14.31
C SER A 38 -2.98 -6.09 14.54
N LYS A 39 -2.32 -6.84 13.65
CA LYS A 39 -0.87 -6.98 13.70
C LYS A 39 -0.26 -5.59 13.52
N ASP A 40 0.72 -5.27 14.33
CA ASP A 40 1.48 -4.04 14.16
C ASP A 40 2.35 -4.19 12.91
N HIS A 41 2.07 -3.37 11.90
CA HIS A 41 2.79 -3.34 10.65
C HIS A 41 3.44 -1.97 10.46
N MET A 42 4.58 -2.00 9.83
CA MET A 42 5.18 -0.78 9.33
C MET A 42 4.45 -0.30 8.08
N LEU A 43 4.20 1.00 7.97
CA LEU A 43 3.57 1.62 6.81
C LEU A 43 4.53 2.59 6.15
N GLY A 44 4.87 2.30 4.89
CA GLY A 44 5.65 3.18 4.04
C GLY A 44 4.78 4.09 3.17
N PHE A 45 5.13 5.38 3.09
CA PHE A 45 4.41 6.34 2.26
C PHE A 45 5.31 7.50 1.82
N TRP A 46 4.98 8.11 0.69
CA TRP A 46 5.58 9.39 0.30
C TRP A 46 4.81 10.54 0.93
N ASN A 47 5.55 11.55 1.42
CA ASN A 47 4.94 12.77 1.91
C ASN A 47 4.13 13.46 0.81
N MET A 48 2.88 13.78 1.12
CA MET A 48 1.92 14.46 0.27
C MET A 48 1.15 15.49 1.10
N ASP A 49 0.62 16.50 0.45
CA ASP A 49 -0.18 17.53 1.10
C ASP A 49 -1.34 16.90 1.91
N GLY A 50 -1.50 17.30 3.16
CA GLY A 50 -2.53 16.83 4.10
C GLY A 50 -2.15 15.56 4.86
N LEU A 51 -0.90 15.11 4.80
CA LEU A 51 -0.39 13.97 5.57
C LEU A 51 0.50 14.38 6.76
N GLU A 52 0.35 15.60 7.27
CA GLU A 52 1.20 16.17 8.33
C GLU A 52 1.24 15.26 9.58
N MET A 53 0.08 14.80 10.05
CA MET A 53 -0.01 13.85 11.18
C MET A 53 0.73 12.54 10.93
N ALA A 54 0.71 12.04 9.71
CA ALA A 54 1.44 10.83 9.35
C ALA A 54 2.96 11.08 9.32
N VAL A 55 3.37 12.24 8.82
CA VAL A 55 4.77 12.69 8.84
C VAL A 55 5.28 12.83 10.27
N GLU A 56 4.50 13.45 11.16
CA GLU A 56 4.83 13.58 12.60
C GLU A 56 4.89 12.21 13.29
N SER A 57 4.11 11.24 12.84
CA SER A 57 4.13 9.86 13.36
C SER A 57 5.27 9.01 12.78
N SER A 58 6.07 9.55 11.87
CA SER A 58 7.11 8.79 11.19
C SER A 58 8.28 8.49 12.09
N ARG A 59 8.79 7.26 11.98
CA ARG A 59 10.01 6.81 12.66
C ARG A 59 11.28 7.25 11.91
N ALA A 60 11.23 7.21 10.58
CA ALA A 60 12.33 7.61 9.72
C ALA A 60 11.83 8.08 8.36
N SER A 61 12.69 8.81 7.64
CA SER A 61 12.39 9.30 6.29
C SER A 61 13.63 9.41 5.43
N TRP A 62 13.43 9.30 4.10
CA TRP A 62 14.49 9.36 3.09
C TRP A 62 14.06 10.23 1.92
N SER A 63 14.89 11.20 1.54
CA SER A 63 14.72 11.95 0.29
C SER A 63 15.21 11.17 -0.93
N LYS A 64 15.95 10.08 -0.72
CA LYS A 64 16.48 9.20 -1.77
C LYS A 64 15.97 7.79 -1.59
N TRP A 65 15.62 7.14 -2.71
CA TRP A 65 15.29 5.72 -2.74
C TRP A 65 15.84 5.05 -3.99
N ALA A 66 16.07 3.76 -3.91
CA ALA A 66 16.70 2.98 -4.96
C ALA A 66 15.82 1.81 -5.42
N ILE A 67 15.93 1.49 -6.71
CA ILE A 67 15.52 0.20 -7.30
C ILE A 67 16.78 -0.42 -7.91
N ILE A 68 17.07 -1.67 -7.51
CA ILE A 68 18.30 -2.38 -7.84
C ILE A 68 17.95 -3.66 -8.61
N THR A 69 18.69 -3.91 -9.67
CA THR A 69 18.58 -5.12 -10.48
C THR A 69 19.97 -5.70 -10.74
N ASN A 70 20.07 -6.90 -11.27
CA ASN A 70 21.35 -7.49 -11.69
C ASN A 70 22.07 -6.65 -12.78
N THR A 71 21.37 -5.74 -13.45
CA THR A 71 21.93 -4.90 -14.54
C THR A 71 22.24 -3.48 -14.09
N GLY A 72 21.91 -3.08 -12.88
CA GLY A 72 22.22 -1.74 -12.35
C GLY A 72 21.32 -1.26 -11.23
N LYS A 73 21.69 -0.12 -10.66
CA LYS A 73 21.00 0.59 -9.59
C LYS A 73 20.48 1.92 -10.12
N SER A 74 19.20 2.18 -9.94
CA SER A 74 18.57 3.49 -10.18
C SER A 74 18.28 4.14 -8.83
N VAL A 75 18.87 5.30 -8.58
CA VAL A 75 18.60 6.12 -7.40
C VAL A 75 17.72 7.29 -7.82
N LEU A 76 16.57 7.42 -7.16
CA LEU A 76 15.63 8.52 -7.34
C LEU A 76 15.73 9.45 -6.13
N HIS A 77 15.42 10.72 -6.35
CA HIS A 77 15.49 11.74 -5.30
C HIS A 77 14.32 12.71 -5.45
N SER A 78 13.75 13.10 -4.31
CA SER A 78 12.77 14.18 -4.22
C SER A 78 12.92 14.90 -2.89
N ASP A 79 13.13 16.22 -2.95
CA ASP A 79 13.10 17.07 -1.76
C ASP A 79 11.66 17.34 -1.30
N LYS A 80 10.71 17.30 -2.23
CA LYS A 80 9.30 17.57 -1.97
C LYS A 80 8.56 16.36 -1.36
N HIS A 81 8.92 15.16 -1.80
CA HIS A 81 8.20 13.93 -1.47
C HIS A 81 9.14 12.92 -0.84
N ALA A 82 9.63 13.18 0.37
CA ALA A 82 10.41 12.19 1.11
C ALA A 82 9.58 10.92 1.34
N TYR A 83 10.23 9.77 1.31
CA TYR A 83 9.63 8.50 1.68
C TYR A 83 9.72 8.33 3.19
N HIS A 84 8.61 8.04 3.82
CA HIS A 84 8.47 7.89 5.27
C HIS A 84 8.07 6.47 5.64
N ILE A 85 8.41 6.07 6.86
CA ILE A 85 7.97 4.83 7.49
C ILE A 85 7.44 5.13 8.88
N MET A 86 6.31 4.53 9.26
CA MET A 86 5.71 4.68 10.58
C MET A 86 5.13 3.37 11.09
N HIS A 87 5.02 3.20 12.39
CA HIS A 87 4.22 2.15 13.01
C HIS A 87 2.73 2.43 12.80
N LYS A 88 2.01 1.49 12.20
CA LYS A 88 0.57 1.60 11.97
C LYS A 88 -0.20 1.85 13.28
N ALA A 89 0.16 1.15 14.34
CA ALA A 89 -0.48 1.28 15.66
C ALA A 89 -0.35 2.72 16.22
N ASN A 90 0.84 3.33 16.12
CA ASN A 90 1.07 4.69 16.60
C ASN A 90 0.21 5.70 15.82
N TYR A 91 0.16 5.60 14.51
CA TYR A 91 -0.68 6.47 13.69
C TYR A 91 -2.18 6.32 14.01
N ILE A 92 -2.66 5.08 14.15
CA ILE A 92 -4.04 4.80 14.55
C ILE A 92 -4.34 5.42 15.91
N GLN A 93 -3.41 5.32 16.88
CA GLN A 93 -3.59 5.91 18.21
C GLN A 93 -3.67 7.45 18.12
N ASN A 94 -2.77 8.09 17.40
CA ASN A 94 -2.81 9.54 17.18
C ASN A 94 -4.14 10.00 16.53
N CYS A 95 -4.63 9.24 15.56
CA CYS A 95 -5.94 9.51 14.96
C CYS A 95 -7.08 9.33 15.97
N ARG A 96 -7.03 8.29 16.80
CA ARG A 96 -8.04 8.02 17.85
C ARG A 96 -8.07 9.14 18.89
N ASP A 97 -6.90 9.58 19.36
CA ASP A 97 -6.80 10.65 20.36
C ASP A 97 -7.43 11.94 19.83
N LYS A 98 -7.10 12.31 18.59
CA LYS A 98 -7.71 13.48 17.94
C LYS A 98 -9.22 13.30 17.74
N ALA A 99 -9.67 12.15 17.27
CA ALA A 99 -11.09 11.86 17.09
C ALA A 99 -11.88 11.96 18.40
N THR A 100 -11.29 11.47 19.51
CA THR A 100 -11.89 11.59 20.85
C THR A 100 -12.02 13.06 21.27
N GLN A 101 -11.03 13.90 21.02
CA GLN A 101 -11.09 15.34 21.29
C GLN A 101 -12.16 16.04 20.45
N GLU A 102 -12.45 15.55 19.26
CA GLU A 102 -13.51 16.06 18.38
C GLU A 102 -14.90 15.44 18.66
N GLY A 103 -15.02 14.60 19.71
CA GLY A 103 -16.30 14.04 20.17
C GLY A 103 -16.79 12.81 19.39
N VAL A 104 -15.90 12.12 18.66
CA VAL A 104 -16.24 10.85 17.99
C VAL A 104 -16.47 9.76 19.03
N GLU A 105 -17.59 9.03 18.90
CA GLU A 105 -17.91 7.92 19.76
C GLU A 105 -17.26 6.63 19.24
N PHE A 106 -16.75 5.80 20.16
CA PHE A 106 -16.24 4.46 19.87
C PHE A 106 -17.16 3.44 20.53
N ILE A 107 -17.85 2.65 19.72
CA ILE A 107 -18.88 1.70 20.20
C ILE A 107 -18.59 0.29 19.70
N GLU A 108 -19.06 -0.72 20.45
CA GLU A 108 -19.04 -2.10 19.99
C GLU A 108 -20.24 -2.38 19.05
N GLU A 109 -20.08 -3.30 18.10
CA GLU A 109 -21.10 -3.62 17.10
C GLU A 109 -22.48 -3.95 17.72
N LYS A 110 -22.52 -4.69 18.84
CA LYS A 110 -23.74 -4.99 19.58
C LYS A 110 -24.47 -3.78 20.16
N SER A 111 -23.79 -2.65 20.31
CA SER A 111 -24.32 -1.40 20.85
C SER A 111 -24.78 -0.44 19.76
N MET A 112 -24.60 -0.79 18.49
CA MET A 112 -24.98 0.04 17.36
C MET A 112 -26.51 0.13 17.23
N THR A 113 -27.02 1.35 17.20
CA THR A 113 -28.44 1.62 16.94
C THR A 113 -28.59 2.36 15.63
N THR A 114 -29.32 1.75 14.68
CA THR A 114 -29.62 2.38 13.40
C THR A 114 -31.01 3.05 13.44
N THR A 115 -31.11 4.24 12.87
CA THR A 115 -32.36 4.96 12.67
C THR A 115 -32.54 5.23 11.18
N GLU A 116 -33.74 5.59 10.73
CA GLU A 116 -34.02 5.92 9.32
C GLU A 116 -33.15 7.08 8.80
N SER A 117 -32.68 7.96 9.69
CA SER A 117 -31.79 9.08 9.36
C SER A 117 -30.30 8.80 9.51
N SER A 118 -29.93 7.56 9.88
CA SER A 118 -28.52 7.16 10.00
C SER A 118 -27.98 6.64 8.67
N GLN A 119 -26.67 6.85 8.43
CA GLN A 119 -25.95 6.19 7.34
C GLN A 119 -24.80 5.36 7.90
N THR A 120 -24.46 4.29 7.18
CA THR A 120 -23.40 3.38 7.59
C THR A 120 -22.42 3.21 6.44
N PHE A 121 -21.11 3.22 6.76
CA PHE A 121 -20.03 2.88 5.84
C PHE A 121 -19.21 1.73 6.37
N ASP A 122 -18.72 0.88 5.48
CA ASP A 122 -17.93 -0.30 5.82
C ASP A 122 -16.44 -0.07 5.49
N SER A 123 -15.59 -0.03 6.50
CA SER A 123 -14.13 0.07 6.35
C SER A 123 -13.40 -1.26 6.57
N ARG A 124 -14.14 -2.35 6.81
CA ARG A 124 -13.56 -3.69 6.99
C ARG A 124 -12.83 -4.14 5.71
N PRO A 125 -11.87 -5.08 5.81
CA PRO A 125 -11.09 -5.50 4.64
C PRO A 125 -11.98 -6.05 3.50
N PRO A 126 -11.73 -5.66 2.24
CA PRO A 126 -12.45 -6.22 1.10
C PRO A 126 -12.08 -7.68 0.87
N ARG A 127 -12.89 -8.39 0.08
CA ARG A 127 -12.71 -9.81 -0.26
C ARG A 127 -11.87 -9.95 -1.52
N ALA A 128 -10.91 -10.85 -1.48
CA ALA A 128 -10.14 -11.25 -2.66
C ALA A 128 -10.82 -12.40 -3.41
N SER A 129 -10.60 -12.50 -4.73
CA SER A 129 -10.92 -13.71 -5.46
C SER A 129 -9.96 -14.84 -5.09
N GLU A 130 -10.42 -16.10 -5.13
CA GLU A 130 -9.61 -17.28 -4.79
C GLU A 130 -8.30 -17.39 -5.56
N ASN A 131 -8.27 -16.90 -6.80
CA ASN A 131 -7.09 -16.94 -7.66
C ASN A 131 -6.42 -15.56 -7.80
N ALA A 132 -6.57 -14.65 -6.82
CA ALA A 132 -5.89 -13.38 -6.86
C ALA A 132 -4.36 -13.57 -6.86
N MET A 133 -3.64 -12.69 -7.57
CA MET A 133 -2.22 -12.54 -7.31
C MET A 133 -2.08 -11.91 -5.92
N LEU A 134 -1.08 -12.34 -5.17
CA LEU A 134 -0.80 -11.87 -3.83
C LEU A 134 0.55 -11.15 -3.81
N GLN A 135 0.63 -10.06 -3.08
CA GLN A 135 1.88 -9.57 -2.54
C GLN A 135 1.97 -10.12 -1.12
N HIS A 136 2.95 -10.95 -0.88
CA HIS A 136 3.15 -11.54 0.44
C HIS A 136 4.60 -11.37 0.87
N PHE A 137 4.79 -11.16 2.14
CA PHE A 137 6.09 -10.78 2.67
C PHE A 137 6.31 -11.22 4.11
N LEU A 138 7.58 -11.29 4.48
CA LEU A 138 8.05 -11.28 5.85
C LEU A 138 9.14 -10.22 5.96
N GLY A 139 9.00 -9.32 6.93
CA GLY A 139 9.95 -8.27 7.25
C GLY A 139 10.53 -8.47 8.65
N GLN A 140 11.82 -8.25 8.80
CA GLN A 140 12.53 -8.24 10.08
C GLN A 140 13.22 -6.90 10.26
N GLU A 141 12.98 -6.26 11.39
CA GLU A 141 13.86 -5.20 11.85
C GLU A 141 15.06 -5.86 12.51
N VAL A 142 16.21 -5.71 11.86
CA VAL A 142 17.45 -6.37 12.26
C VAL A 142 18.50 -5.37 12.74
N GLU A 143 19.31 -5.83 13.70
CA GLU A 143 20.61 -5.27 14.01
C GLU A 143 21.69 -6.24 13.47
N VAL A 144 22.62 -5.71 12.68
CA VAL A 144 23.70 -6.51 12.07
C VAL A 144 25.02 -6.33 12.81
N ASP A 145 25.92 -7.28 12.64
CA ASP A 145 27.20 -7.41 13.34
C ASP A 145 28.23 -6.30 13.03
N LYS A 146 27.99 -5.50 11.97
CA LYS A 146 28.89 -4.40 11.57
C LYS A 146 28.16 -3.31 10.78
N PRO A 147 28.71 -2.08 10.73
CA PRO A 147 28.09 -0.96 10.01
C PRO A 147 28.23 -1.17 8.48
N VAL A 148 27.10 -1.47 7.82
CA VAL A 148 27.08 -1.78 6.38
C VAL A 148 26.00 -1.02 5.62
N PHE A 149 24.99 -0.44 6.31
CA PHE A 149 23.89 0.23 5.65
C PHE A 149 24.19 1.70 5.36
N ASP A 150 23.85 2.13 4.13
CA ASP A 150 23.75 3.55 3.80
C ASP A 150 22.42 4.12 4.30
N SER A 151 22.42 4.72 5.48
CA SER A 151 21.22 5.29 6.12
C SER A 151 20.60 6.47 5.37
N SER A 152 21.23 6.97 4.30
CA SER A 152 20.71 8.08 3.48
C SER A 152 19.76 7.66 2.37
N THR A 153 19.66 6.34 2.07
CA THR A 153 18.96 5.82 0.88
C THR A 153 18.09 4.61 1.24
N ALA A 154 16.76 4.74 1.11
CA ALA A 154 15.85 3.61 1.19
C ALA A 154 15.97 2.72 -0.06
N ILE A 155 15.99 1.40 0.10
CA ILE A 155 15.92 0.47 -1.04
C ILE A 155 14.49 -0.05 -1.13
N LEU A 156 13.74 0.44 -2.11
CA LEU A 156 12.34 0.02 -2.27
C LEU A 156 12.19 -1.32 -2.96
N MET A 157 13.10 -1.66 -3.85
CA MET A 157 13.11 -2.97 -4.50
C MET A 157 14.55 -3.35 -4.88
N ASP A 158 15.09 -4.39 -4.29
CA ASP A 158 16.33 -5.03 -4.75
C ASP A 158 16.01 -6.43 -5.28
N PHE A 159 16.12 -6.58 -6.57
CA PHE A 159 15.80 -7.83 -7.28
C PHE A 159 16.96 -8.83 -7.35
N ARG A 160 18.06 -8.59 -6.67
CA ARG A 160 19.23 -9.48 -6.65
C ARG A 160 19.04 -10.66 -5.70
N VAL A 161 17.87 -11.29 -5.77
CA VAL A 161 17.46 -12.50 -5.05
C VAL A 161 16.88 -13.51 -6.05
N ASP A 162 16.67 -14.73 -5.62
CA ASP A 162 16.07 -15.78 -6.46
C ASP A 162 14.67 -15.38 -6.96
N GLN A 163 14.40 -15.62 -8.24
CA GLN A 163 13.17 -15.27 -8.94
C GLN A 163 12.35 -16.52 -9.33
N SER A 164 12.66 -17.70 -8.81
CA SER A 164 12.04 -18.97 -9.21
C SER A 164 10.57 -19.08 -8.76
N GLU A 165 10.24 -18.55 -7.59
CA GLU A 165 8.92 -18.64 -6.95
C GLU A 165 7.96 -17.50 -7.34
N GLY A 166 8.42 -16.54 -8.14
CA GLY A 166 7.63 -15.39 -8.55
C GLY A 166 8.48 -14.14 -8.76
N MET A 167 7.86 -12.97 -8.85
CA MET A 167 8.62 -11.72 -8.80
C MET A 167 9.00 -11.43 -7.36
N HIS A 168 10.29 -11.54 -7.05
CA HIS A 168 10.84 -11.45 -5.72
C HIS A 168 11.81 -10.30 -5.57
N PHE A 169 11.72 -9.54 -4.47
CA PHE A 169 12.65 -8.46 -4.16
C PHE A 169 12.81 -8.29 -2.65
N ILE A 170 13.92 -7.70 -2.26
CA ILE A 170 14.13 -7.19 -0.92
C ILE A 170 13.76 -5.71 -0.87
N TYR A 171 12.98 -5.36 0.15
CA TYR A 171 12.75 -3.99 0.58
C TYR A 171 13.61 -3.76 1.83
N LEU A 172 14.46 -2.70 1.82
CA LEU A 172 15.38 -2.42 2.90
C LEU A 172 15.33 -0.95 3.27
N LEU A 173 14.96 -0.67 4.52
CA LEU A 173 14.90 0.67 5.09
C LEU A 173 15.94 0.82 6.20
N PRO A 174 17.06 1.46 5.94
CA PRO A 174 18.14 1.60 6.91
C PRO A 174 17.84 2.72 7.92
N TYR A 175 17.71 2.38 9.19
CA TYR A 175 17.53 3.34 10.28
C TYR A 175 18.86 3.91 10.78
N SER A 176 19.91 3.10 10.71
CA SER A 176 21.29 3.45 11.06
C SER A 176 22.27 2.63 10.22
N PRO A 177 23.58 2.83 10.34
CA PRO A 177 24.55 1.93 9.69
C PRO A 177 24.47 0.46 10.09
N THR A 178 23.85 0.14 11.25
CA THR A 178 23.74 -1.23 11.76
C THR A 178 22.30 -1.72 11.92
N GLN A 179 21.29 -0.87 11.74
CA GLN A 179 19.89 -1.25 11.92
C GLN A 179 19.06 -0.93 10.67
N ALA A 180 18.24 -1.89 10.25
CA ALA A 180 17.32 -1.73 9.12
C ALA A 180 16.08 -2.62 9.27
N LEU A 181 14.97 -2.18 8.68
CA LEU A 181 13.91 -3.10 8.28
C LEU A 181 14.34 -3.78 6.98
N VAL A 182 14.38 -5.09 6.95
CA VAL A 182 14.68 -5.90 5.76
C VAL A 182 13.50 -6.83 5.51
N GLU A 183 12.84 -6.67 4.37
CA GLU A 183 11.64 -7.41 4.02
C GLU A 183 11.84 -8.20 2.73
N SER A 184 11.59 -9.51 2.78
CA SER A 184 11.54 -10.38 1.62
C SER A 184 10.09 -10.40 1.11
N THR A 185 9.86 -9.86 -0.10
CA THR A 185 8.54 -9.65 -0.70
C THR A 185 8.43 -10.36 -2.03
N LEU A 186 7.36 -11.16 -2.18
CA LEU A 186 7.03 -11.86 -3.41
C LEU A 186 5.67 -11.45 -3.96
N PHE A 187 5.59 -11.45 -5.30
CA PHE A 187 4.34 -11.39 -6.05
C PHE A 187 4.11 -12.75 -6.70
N SER A 188 3.22 -13.54 -6.12
CA SER A 188 2.87 -14.87 -6.63
C SER A 188 1.41 -15.22 -6.29
N THR A 189 0.95 -16.41 -6.61
CA THR A 189 -0.38 -16.90 -6.27
C THR A 189 -0.40 -17.77 -5.01
N THR A 190 0.77 -18.09 -4.47
CA THR A 190 0.95 -19.01 -3.34
C THR A 190 1.85 -18.39 -2.30
N VAL A 191 1.39 -18.32 -1.06
CA VAL A 191 2.22 -17.90 0.08
C VAL A 191 3.17 -19.04 0.44
N LEU A 192 4.44 -18.71 0.62
CA LEU A 192 5.48 -19.67 0.94
C LEU A 192 5.64 -19.85 2.46
N ASP A 193 6.42 -20.87 2.84
CA ASP A 193 6.76 -21.10 4.25
C ASP A 193 7.61 -19.95 4.80
N ARG A 194 7.41 -19.61 6.09
CA ARG A 194 8.16 -18.56 6.79
C ARG A 194 9.68 -18.69 6.62
N LYS A 195 10.17 -19.93 6.63
CA LYS A 195 11.62 -20.23 6.51
C LYS A 195 12.21 -19.73 5.19
N TYR A 196 11.43 -19.75 4.11
CA TYR A 196 11.89 -19.24 2.81
C TYR A 196 12.27 -17.74 2.91
N TYR A 197 11.40 -16.92 3.47
CA TYR A 197 11.66 -15.48 3.59
C TYR A 197 12.82 -15.18 4.52
N VAL A 198 12.88 -15.87 5.66
CA VAL A 198 13.96 -15.68 6.64
C VAL A 198 15.31 -16.07 6.05
N ASN A 199 15.40 -17.19 5.34
CA ASN A 199 16.62 -17.59 4.64
C ASN A 199 17.02 -16.55 3.60
N THR A 200 16.07 -16.07 2.79
CA THR A 200 16.35 -15.02 1.81
C THR A 200 16.91 -13.74 2.44
N ILE A 201 16.36 -13.29 3.58
CA ILE A 201 16.89 -12.12 4.28
C ILE A 201 18.35 -12.37 4.72
N ASN A 202 18.63 -13.52 5.33
CA ASN A 202 19.97 -13.85 5.81
C ASN A 202 20.98 -13.97 4.64
N ASP A 203 20.61 -14.68 3.58
CA ASP A 203 21.46 -14.85 2.40
C ASP A 203 21.73 -13.50 1.71
N TYR A 204 20.70 -12.66 1.58
CA TYR A 204 20.82 -11.31 1.02
C TYR A 204 21.79 -10.44 1.82
N LEU A 205 21.71 -10.45 3.15
CA LEU A 205 22.62 -9.69 4.01
C LEU A 205 24.04 -10.23 3.94
N ALA A 206 24.22 -11.53 3.88
CA ALA A 206 25.53 -12.16 3.72
C ALA A 206 26.14 -11.84 2.35
N ASP A 207 25.40 -12.03 1.27
CA ASP A 207 25.92 -11.91 -0.10
C ASP A 207 26.19 -10.48 -0.53
N HIS A 208 25.35 -9.52 -0.12
CA HIS A 208 25.43 -8.13 -0.60
C HIS A 208 26.06 -7.16 0.39
N TYR A 209 26.09 -7.51 1.67
CA TYR A 209 26.65 -6.68 2.74
C TYR A 209 27.78 -7.38 3.50
N GLY A 210 27.95 -8.69 3.31
CA GLY A 210 28.89 -9.51 4.07
C GLY A 210 28.61 -9.45 5.57
N ALA A 211 27.35 -9.22 5.97
CA ALA A 211 26.92 -9.05 7.36
C ALA A 211 26.01 -10.20 7.79
N SER A 212 25.93 -10.42 9.08
CA SER A 212 25.01 -11.38 9.69
C SER A 212 24.05 -10.69 10.67
N VAL A 213 22.84 -11.25 10.81
CA VAL A 213 21.87 -10.76 11.78
C VAL A 213 22.37 -11.08 13.19
N HIS A 214 22.59 -10.04 13.98
CA HIS A 214 22.98 -10.15 15.40
C HIS A 214 21.76 -10.24 16.31
N ASN A 215 20.74 -9.42 16.01
CA ASN A 215 19.48 -9.36 16.78
C ASN A 215 18.30 -9.06 15.86
N ILE A 216 17.14 -9.64 16.16
CA ILE A 216 15.86 -9.31 15.53
C ILE A 216 15.03 -8.51 16.55
N ILE A 217 14.78 -7.24 16.25
CA ILE A 217 14.06 -6.31 17.12
C ILE A 217 12.56 -6.49 16.96
N HIS A 218 12.10 -6.65 15.71
CA HIS A 218 10.69 -6.80 15.35
C HIS A 218 10.57 -7.71 14.12
N GLU A 219 9.46 -8.45 14.03
CA GLU A 219 9.13 -9.26 12.86
C GLU A 219 7.67 -9.04 12.48
N GLU A 220 7.42 -8.83 11.21
CA GLU A 220 6.09 -8.71 10.64
C GLU A 220 5.92 -9.60 9.42
N GLN A 221 4.67 -9.99 9.13
CA GLN A 221 4.34 -10.71 7.92
C GLN A 221 2.96 -10.30 7.42
N GLY A 222 2.78 -10.24 6.12
CA GLY A 222 1.52 -9.84 5.52
C GLY A 222 1.25 -10.50 4.18
N VAL A 223 -0.05 -10.50 3.85
CA VAL A 223 -0.55 -10.94 2.55
C VAL A 223 -1.52 -9.89 2.05
N ILE A 224 -1.21 -9.27 0.93
CA ILE A 224 -2.01 -8.22 0.30
C ILE A 224 -2.54 -8.78 -1.02
N PRO A 225 -3.86 -8.97 -1.15
CA PRO A 225 -4.43 -9.41 -2.41
C PRO A 225 -4.33 -8.29 -3.45
N MET A 226 -3.91 -8.66 -4.66
CA MET A 226 -3.72 -7.74 -5.77
C MET A 226 -4.82 -7.90 -6.82
N GLY A 227 -5.10 -6.81 -7.53
CA GLY A 227 -6.16 -6.79 -8.53
C GLY A 227 -7.43 -6.11 -8.03
N THR A 228 -8.54 -6.42 -8.68
CA THR A 228 -9.85 -5.88 -8.29
C THR A 228 -10.42 -6.73 -7.16
N LEU A 229 -10.78 -6.08 -6.07
CA LEU A 229 -11.37 -6.70 -4.88
C LEU A 229 -12.87 -6.40 -4.84
N SER A 230 -13.64 -7.31 -4.22
CA SER A 230 -15.07 -7.12 -3.94
C SER A 230 -15.27 -6.48 -2.56
N PRO A 231 -16.32 -5.68 -2.36
CA PRO A 231 -16.65 -5.15 -1.04
C PRO A 231 -16.82 -6.26 0.00
N HIS A 232 -16.59 -5.93 1.26
CA HIS A 232 -16.84 -6.83 2.39
C HIS A 232 -18.33 -7.18 2.47
N ASP A 233 -19.19 -6.18 2.34
CA ASP A 233 -20.64 -6.30 2.17
C ASP A 233 -21.07 -5.40 1.00
N GLU A 234 -21.78 -5.98 0.01
CA GLU A 234 -22.22 -5.27 -1.19
C GLU A 234 -23.36 -4.29 -0.91
N ASN A 235 -24.08 -4.47 0.21
CA ASN A 235 -25.22 -3.63 0.59
C ASN A 235 -24.80 -2.38 1.39
N ILE A 236 -23.56 -2.35 1.91
CA ILE A 236 -23.07 -1.25 2.71
C ILE A 236 -22.00 -0.46 1.92
N PRO A 237 -22.18 0.84 1.71
CA PRO A 237 -21.18 1.66 1.04
C PRO A 237 -19.81 1.55 1.72
N GLY A 238 -18.77 1.30 0.95
CA GLY A 238 -17.42 1.12 1.48
C GLY A 238 -16.70 2.42 1.82
N LEU A 239 -15.68 2.30 2.67
CA LEU A 239 -14.67 3.31 2.99
C LEU A 239 -13.27 2.69 2.87
N GLY A 240 -12.29 3.45 2.39
CA GLY A 240 -10.90 3.03 2.32
C GLY A 240 -10.68 1.88 1.33
N ALA A 241 -9.99 0.85 1.78
CA ALA A 241 -9.72 -0.36 0.98
C ALA A 241 -11.01 -0.99 0.45
N ASN A 242 -12.04 -1.04 1.28
CA ASN A 242 -13.37 -1.59 0.95
C ASN A 242 -14.11 -0.77 -0.12
N ALA A 243 -13.75 0.50 -0.32
CA ALA A 243 -14.22 1.35 -1.42
C ALA A 243 -13.18 1.45 -2.56
N GLY A 244 -12.26 0.50 -2.65
CA GLY A 244 -11.29 0.39 -3.73
C GLY A 244 -10.12 1.36 -3.65
N ALA A 245 -9.68 1.75 -2.44
CA ALA A 245 -8.49 2.59 -2.27
C ALA A 245 -7.17 1.81 -2.42
N ILE A 246 -7.18 0.48 -2.44
CA ILE A 246 -5.98 -0.32 -2.72
C ILE A 246 -5.63 -0.17 -4.21
N ARG A 247 -4.38 0.19 -4.50
CA ARG A 247 -3.90 0.19 -5.88
C ARG A 247 -3.67 -1.24 -6.36
N PRO A 248 -4.33 -1.69 -7.45
CA PRO A 248 -4.37 -3.09 -7.82
C PRO A 248 -3.01 -3.76 -8.04
N ALA A 249 -2.02 -3.05 -8.60
CA ALA A 249 -0.74 -3.63 -8.98
C ALA A 249 0.40 -3.41 -7.98
N SER A 250 0.17 -2.68 -6.87
CA SER A 250 1.22 -2.41 -5.89
C SER A 250 0.77 -2.58 -4.44
N GLY A 251 -0.52 -2.86 -4.19
CA GLY A 251 -1.06 -2.88 -2.83
C GLY A 251 -1.02 -1.53 -2.09
N TYR A 252 -0.45 -0.49 -2.72
CA TYR A 252 -0.29 0.82 -2.09
C TYR A 252 -1.65 1.45 -1.79
N THR A 253 -1.89 1.79 -0.54
CA THR A 253 -3.24 2.08 -0.06
C THR A 253 -3.32 3.38 0.72
N PHE A 254 -2.35 3.68 1.59
CA PHE A 254 -2.42 4.74 2.58
C PHE A 254 -2.74 6.13 1.98
N VAL A 255 -1.96 6.56 1.00
CA VAL A 255 -2.16 7.86 0.31
C VAL A 255 -3.51 7.89 -0.44
N PHE A 256 -3.96 6.76 -0.96
CA PHE A 256 -5.25 6.69 -1.65
C PHE A 256 -6.44 6.75 -0.70
N ILE A 257 -6.33 6.23 0.51
CA ILE A 257 -7.33 6.43 1.58
C ILE A 257 -7.43 7.92 1.90
N HIS A 258 -6.29 8.58 2.11
CA HIS A 258 -6.24 10.02 2.36
C HIS A 258 -6.92 10.81 1.24
N GLN A 259 -6.56 10.57 -0.03
CA GLN A 259 -7.17 11.24 -1.18
C GLN A 259 -8.68 10.98 -1.30
N GLN A 260 -9.13 9.76 -0.96
CA GLN A 260 -10.54 9.41 -0.98
C GLN A 260 -11.33 10.19 0.06
N ILE A 261 -10.83 10.24 1.30
CA ILE A 261 -11.42 10.96 2.43
C ILE A 261 -11.42 12.46 2.13
N GLN A 262 -10.30 13.02 1.65
CA GLN A 262 -10.20 14.42 1.29
C GLN A 262 -11.30 14.84 0.29
N ARG A 263 -11.45 14.07 -0.81
CA ARG A 263 -12.48 14.34 -1.83
C ARG A 263 -13.91 14.20 -1.28
N ALA A 264 -14.14 13.26 -0.36
CA ALA A 264 -15.45 13.07 0.26
C ALA A 264 -15.79 14.25 1.16
N ILE A 265 -14.86 14.73 1.97
CA ILE A 265 -15.02 15.91 2.83
C ILE A 265 -15.28 17.18 1.97
N GLU A 266 -14.46 17.42 0.95
CA GLU A 266 -14.63 18.56 0.04
C GLU A 266 -16.00 18.54 -0.65
N SER A 267 -16.46 17.36 -1.04
CA SER A 267 -17.79 17.19 -1.66
C SER A 267 -18.92 17.45 -0.66
N SER A 268 -18.77 16.99 0.60
CA SER A 268 -19.74 17.23 1.68
C SER A 268 -19.82 18.72 2.04
N LYS A 269 -18.70 19.42 2.12
CA LYS A 269 -18.63 20.87 2.33
C LYS A 269 -19.36 21.68 1.22
N GLN A 270 -19.58 21.06 0.05
CA GLN A 270 -20.38 21.62 -1.06
C GLN A 270 -21.87 21.23 -0.98
N GLY A 271 -22.34 20.66 0.14
CA GLY A 271 -23.72 20.22 0.33
C GLY A 271 -24.09 18.91 -0.39
N LYS A 272 -23.10 18.14 -0.90
CA LYS A 272 -23.37 16.84 -1.51
C LYS A 272 -23.33 15.73 -0.44
N PRO A 273 -24.07 14.63 -0.64
CA PRO A 273 -24.02 13.49 0.26
C PRO A 273 -22.58 12.95 0.45
N LEU A 274 -22.23 12.62 1.67
CA LEU A 274 -20.94 11.99 1.98
C LEU A 274 -20.83 10.65 1.25
N ARG A 275 -19.79 10.48 0.44
CA ARG A 275 -19.56 9.26 -0.37
C ARG A 275 -18.07 9.06 -0.61
N PHE A 276 -17.58 7.85 -0.41
CA PHE A 276 -16.19 7.46 -0.63
C PHE A 276 -16.04 6.73 -1.96
N LYS A 277 -15.77 7.51 -3.01
CA LYS A 277 -15.58 6.96 -4.37
C LYS A 277 -14.17 6.41 -4.53
N ARG A 278 -14.02 5.36 -5.37
CA ARG A 278 -12.68 4.84 -5.75
C ARG A 278 -11.77 6.00 -6.19
N PRO A 279 -10.56 6.13 -5.60
CA PRO A 279 -9.65 7.24 -5.91
C PRO A 279 -8.92 7.08 -7.23
N HIS A 280 -8.82 5.85 -7.76
CA HIS A 280 -8.07 5.52 -8.97
C HIS A 280 -8.83 5.89 -10.25
N LYS A 281 -8.11 6.42 -11.23
CA LYS A 281 -8.65 6.66 -12.58
C LYS A 281 -8.77 5.32 -13.32
N ALA A 282 -9.78 5.19 -14.18
CA ALA A 282 -10.02 3.95 -14.93
C ALA A 282 -8.80 3.50 -15.75
N ILE A 283 -8.06 4.45 -16.33
CA ILE A 283 -6.84 4.17 -17.08
C ILE A 283 -5.74 3.57 -16.20
N ASP A 284 -5.57 4.05 -14.96
CA ASP A 284 -4.57 3.53 -14.04
C ASP A 284 -4.92 2.11 -13.60
N VAL A 285 -6.21 1.84 -13.32
CA VAL A 285 -6.72 0.49 -13.03
C VAL A 285 -6.49 -0.48 -14.19
N TRP A 286 -6.72 -0.01 -15.43
CA TRP A 286 -6.45 -0.82 -16.62
C TRP A 286 -4.96 -1.11 -16.80
N MET A 287 -4.09 -0.11 -16.63
CA MET A 287 -2.63 -0.28 -16.69
C MET A 287 -2.15 -1.29 -15.63
N ASP A 288 -2.67 -1.20 -14.42
CA ASP A 288 -2.38 -2.12 -13.32
C ASP A 288 -2.84 -3.56 -13.66
N ALA A 289 -4.03 -3.72 -14.23
CA ALA A 289 -4.53 -5.04 -14.64
C ALA A 289 -3.65 -5.69 -15.73
N VAL A 290 -3.17 -4.90 -16.69
CA VAL A 290 -2.23 -5.37 -17.72
C VAL A 290 -0.89 -5.74 -17.08
N LEU A 291 -0.36 -4.92 -16.16
CA LEU A 291 0.89 -5.23 -15.45
C LEU A 291 0.77 -6.53 -14.65
N LEU A 292 -0.32 -6.72 -13.89
CA LEU A 292 -0.57 -7.96 -13.16
C LEU A 292 -0.68 -9.18 -14.10
N THR A 293 -1.28 -9.02 -15.28
CA THR A 293 -1.32 -10.07 -16.30
C THR A 293 0.08 -10.43 -16.79
N VAL A 294 0.95 -9.43 -16.98
CA VAL A 294 2.36 -9.66 -17.35
C VAL A 294 3.11 -10.37 -16.24
N LEU A 295 3.01 -9.89 -14.98
CA LEU A 295 3.73 -10.47 -13.84
C LEU A 295 3.27 -11.89 -13.52
N ARG A 296 1.98 -12.19 -13.67
CA ARG A 296 1.43 -13.55 -13.48
C ARG A 296 1.99 -14.55 -14.48
N ASN A 297 2.17 -14.14 -15.73
CA ASN A 297 2.58 -15.06 -16.80
C ASN A 297 4.10 -15.07 -17.04
N TRP A 298 4.77 -13.98 -16.69
CA TRP A 298 6.21 -13.79 -16.91
C TRP A 298 6.84 -13.03 -15.72
N PRO A 299 6.83 -13.60 -14.51
CA PRO A 299 7.31 -12.92 -13.29
C PRO A 299 8.78 -12.47 -13.43
N GLN A 300 9.59 -13.23 -14.16
CA GLN A 300 10.99 -12.91 -14.47
C GLN A 300 11.18 -11.60 -15.24
N GLN A 301 10.11 -10.99 -15.78
CA GLN A 301 10.18 -9.66 -16.37
C GLN A 301 10.13 -8.54 -15.33
N GLY A 302 9.67 -8.83 -14.12
CA GLY A 302 9.52 -7.84 -13.04
C GLY A 302 10.76 -6.95 -12.82
N PRO A 303 11.95 -7.51 -12.58
CA PRO A 303 13.18 -6.73 -12.38
C PRO A 303 13.44 -5.74 -13.53
N LYS A 304 13.27 -6.19 -14.77
CA LYS A 304 13.47 -5.34 -15.96
C LYS A 304 12.41 -4.24 -16.07
N LEU A 305 11.16 -4.53 -15.72
CA LEU A 305 10.05 -3.56 -15.78
C LEU A 305 10.28 -2.43 -14.77
N PHE A 306 10.51 -2.78 -13.51
CA PHE A 306 10.71 -1.80 -12.43
C PHE A 306 12.02 -1.04 -12.58
N GLY A 307 13.11 -1.70 -12.98
CA GLY A 307 14.38 -1.04 -13.27
C GLY A 307 14.27 0.00 -14.39
N ARG A 308 13.57 -0.31 -15.50
CA ARG A 308 13.32 0.64 -16.59
C ARG A 308 12.41 1.80 -16.17
N MET A 309 11.37 1.53 -15.37
CA MET A 309 10.52 2.57 -14.83
C MET A 309 11.35 3.55 -13.98
N ALA A 310 12.12 3.04 -13.05
CA ALA A 310 12.95 3.84 -12.17
C ALA A 310 14.00 4.68 -12.94
N SER A 311 14.70 4.08 -13.91
CA SER A 311 15.70 4.79 -14.71
C SER A 311 15.12 5.84 -15.66
N SER A 312 13.81 5.79 -15.94
CA SER A 312 13.16 6.70 -16.88
C SER A 312 12.45 7.87 -16.21
N LEU A 313 12.27 7.86 -14.90
CA LEU A 313 11.52 8.89 -14.16
C LEU A 313 12.43 9.67 -13.22
N SER A 314 12.10 10.95 -13.00
CA SER A 314 12.62 11.67 -11.83
C SER A 314 11.93 11.19 -10.55
N GLY A 315 12.48 11.53 -9.36
CA GLY A 315 11.83 11.17 -8.09
C GLY A 315 10.40 11.70 -7.99
N ASP A 316 10.18 12.97 -8.31
CA ASP A 316 8.83 13.57 -8.31
C ASP A 316 7.88 12.90 -9.30
N GLU A 317 8.34 12.54 -10.49
CA GLU A 317 7.55 11.82 -11.48
C GLU A 317 7.17 10.42 -10.98
N PHE A 318 8.12 9.74 -10.33
CA PHE A 318 7.88 8.42 -9.74
C PHE A 318 6.80 8.49 -8.65
N VAL A 319 6.92 9.42 -7.70
CA VAL A 319 5.92 9.62 -6.65
C VAL A 319 4.56 9.96 -7.23
N ARG A 320 4.49 10.91 -8.18
CA ARG A 320 3.22 11.26 -8.85
C ARG A 320 2.58 10.09 -9.59
N PHE A 321 3.38 9.23 -10.19
CA PHE A 321 2.88 8.01 -10.83
C PHE A 321 2.35 7.01 -9.79
N MET A 322 3.11 6.76 -8.73
CA MET A 322 2.74 5.81 -7.67
C MET A 322 1.52 6.27 -6.88
N SER A 323 1.34 7.58 -6.66
CA SER A 323 0.21 8.18 -5.94
C SER A 323 -1.02 8.50 -6.82
N GLY A 324 -1.06 8.05 -8.07
CA GLY A 324 -2.20 8.27 -8.99
C GLY A 324 -2.36 9.70 -9.51
N GLN A 325 -1.36 10.57 -9.31
CA GLN A 325 -1.36 11.96 -9.77
C GLN A 325 -0.71 12.14 -11.15
N ALA A 326 -0.45 11.04 -11.85
CA ALA A 326 0.10 11.10 -13.19
C ALA A 326 -0.85 11.83 -14.17
N ASN A 327 -0.29 12.71 -14.99
CA ASN A 327 -0.94 13.26 -16.17
C ASN A 327 -0.66 12.36 -17.39
N TRP A 328 -1.23 12.68 -18.56
CA TRP A 328 -1.05 11.88 -19.77
C TRP A 328 0.40 11.83 -20.27
N ARG A 329 1.15 12.91 -20.12
CA ARG A 329 2.58 12.94 -20.52
C ARG A 329 3.40 11.96 -19.69
N LEU A 330 3.17 11.92 -18.38
CA LEU A 330 3.85 11.01 -17.48
C LEU A 330 3.44 9.54 -17.74
N ARG A 331 2.14 9.26 -17.99
CA ARG A 331 1.70 7.92 -18.37
C ARG A 331 2.35 7.44 -19.66
N LEU A 332 2.40 8.30 -20.69
CA LEU A 332 3.09 7.98 -21.93
C LEU A 332 4.58 7.71 -21.71
N LYS A 333 5.25 8.50 -20.87
CA LYS A 333 6.65 8.29 -20.51
C LYS A 333 6.86 6.90 -19.89
N VAL A 334 6.01 6.49 -18.94
CA VAL A 334 6.04 5.14 -18.36
C VAL A 334 5.78 4.08 -19.42
N ILE A 335 4.74 4.21 -20.24
CA ILE A 335 4.41 3.25 -21.30
C ILE A 335 5.58 3.10 -22.29
N MET A 336 6.25 4.20 -22.64
CA MET A 336 7.39 4.17 -23.54
C MET A 336 8.62 3.50 -22.94
N ALA A 337 8.83 3.62 -21.64
CA ALA A 337 9.91 2.95 -20.91
C ALA A 337 9.74 1.43 -20.85
N MET A 338 8.49 0.94 -20.87
CA MET A 338 8.21 -0.49 -20.74
C MET A 338 8.63 -1.31 -21.97
N PRO A 339 9.13 -2.54 -21.79
CA PRO A 339 9.43 -3.46 -22.90
C PRO A 339 8.12 -3.83 -23.63
N LYS A 340 8.09 -3.63 -24.94
CA LYS A 340 6.85 -3.73 -25.75
C LYS A 340 6.25 -5.13 -25.79
N LEU A 341 7.07 -6.16 -26.03
CA LEU A 341 6.58 -7.53 -26.26
C LEU A 341 5.78 -8.12 -25.08
N PRO A 342 6.25 -8.07 -23.82
CA PRO A 342 5.46 -8.57 -22.69
C PRO A 342 4.12 -7.86 -22.55
N PHE A 343 4.08 -6.53 -22.78
CA PHE A 343 2.85 -5.76 -22.64
C PHE A 343 1.86 -6.00 -23.78
N ILE A 344 2.32 -6.15 -25.04
CA ILE A 344 1.44 -6.51 -26.18
C ILE A 344 0.79 -7.87 -25.88
N LYS A 345 1.57 -8.87 -25.47
CA LYS A 345 1.05 -10.18 -25.07
C LYS A 345 0.11 -10.08 -23.87
N GLY A 346 0.46 -9.25 -22.87
CA GLY A 346 -0.37 -9.01 -21.69
C GLY A 346 -1.72 -8.38 -22.02
N VAL A 347 -1.75 -7.37 -22.88
CA VAL A 347 -2.99 -6.72 -23.36
C VAL A 347 -3.87 -7.73 -24.10
N SER A 348 -3.32 -8.48 -25.06
CA SER A 348 -4.06 -9.51 -25.80
C SER A 348 -4.70 -10.52 -24.82
N LYS A 349 -3.91 -11.06 -23.89
CA LYS A 349 -4.38 -12.05 -22.93
C LYS A 349 -5.44 -11.47 -21.97
N HIS A 350 -5.26 -10.22 -21.51
CA HIS A 350 -6.23 -9.54 -20.66
C HIS A 350 -7.59 -9.34 -21.35
N ILE A 351 -7.58 -8.99 -22.63
CA ILE A 351 -8.80 -8.83 -23.44
C ILE A 351 -9.51 -10.19 -23.59
N PHE A 352 -8.79 -11.25 -23.93
CA PHE A 352 -9.36 -12.59 -24.07
C PHE A 352 -10.00 -13.10 -22.78
N GLN A 353 -9.32 -12.99 -21.63
CA GLN A 353 -9.85 -13.39 -20.32
C GLN A 353 -11.11 -12.62 -19.89
N ARG A 354 -11.24 -11.37 -20.32
CA ARG A 354 -12.43 -10.56 -20.07
C ARG A 354 -13.61 -11.00 -20.95
N SER A 355 -13.36 -11.41 -22.17
CA SER A 355 -14.40 -11.91 -23.08
C SER A 355 -14.99 -13.24 -22.59
N GLU A 356 -14.18 -14.15 -22.06
CA GLU A 356 -14.66 -15.41 -21.49
C GLU A 356 -15.54 -15.22 -20.24
N LYS A 357 -15.25 -14.21 -19.40
CA LYS A 357 -16.07 -13.88 -18.21
C LYS A 357 -17.41 -13.19 -18.55
N VAL A 358 -17.57 -12.67 -19.75
CA VAL A 358 -18.83 -12.03 -20.19
C VAL A 358 -19.76 -13.05 -20.86
N VAL A 359 -19.22 -14.18 -21.30
CA VAL A 359 -19.95 -15.25 -22.02
C VAL A 359 -20.36 -16.41 -21.07
N ALA A 360 -19.79 -16.48 -19.87
CA ALA A 360 -20.13 -17.41 -18.79
C ALA A 360 -21.06 -16.73 -17.76
#